data_4851888d25efad2f48ba6085fdb10825
#
_entry.id   4851888d25efad2f48ba6085fdb10825
#
_cell.length_a   1.000
_cell.length_b   1.000
_cell.length_c   1.000
_cell.angle_alpha   90.00
_cell.angle_beta   90.00
_cell.angle_gamma   90.00
#
_symmetry.space_group_name_H-M   'P 1'
#
loop_
_entity.id
_entity.type
_entity.pdbx_description
1 polymer ?
#
loop_
_entity_poly.entity_id
_entity_poly.type
_entity_poly.pdbx_seq_one_letter_code
_entity_poly.pdbx_strand_id
1 'polypeptide(L)'
;DEALAVANAALEQEKKAIAEEKAALENEKAALQKKNDELAQENADLQDALLKAKDNKTSLQKVTPAAFYFEIGKTTLNAKEAARLELYLSHAIPYVKGKTLTVVTGSADKSTGSAERNQYLSQKRAEYIKDILVQEYGLSVDQCDFRTNIVAEGDPALGRSVIISFE
;
A
#
# COMPACT_ATOMS: atom_id res chain seq x y z
N ASP A 1 11.59 80.51 -15.52
CA ASP A 1 12.03 79.78 -14.30
C ASP A 1 10.93 78.98 -13.66
N GLU A 2 9.70 79.38 -13.78
CA GLU A 2 8.53 78.60 -13.27
C GLU A 2 8.33 77.22 -14.00
N ALA A 3 8.53 77.20 -15.30
CA ALA A 3 8.47 76.02 -16.12
C ALA A 3 9.54 74.95 -15.74
N LEU A 4 10.76 75.47 -15.38
CA LEU A 4 11.84 74.56 -14.92
C LEU A 4 11.56 73.98 -13.56
N ALA A 5 10.93 74.70 -12.65
CA ALA A 5 10.54 74.25 -11.34
C ALA A 5 9.48 73.17 -11.45
N VAL A 6 8.48 73.32 -12.32
CA VAL A 6 7.45 72.35 -12.60
C VAL A 6 8.02 71.05 -13.22
N ALA A 7 8.94 71.19 -14.17
CA ALA A 7 9.61 70.04 -14.79
C ALA A 7 10.48 69.27 -13.78
N ASN A 8 11.17 69.95 -12.90
CA ASN A 8 11.96 69.29 -11.85
C ASN A 8 11.09 68.56 -10.82
N ALA A 9 9.93 69.13 -10.43
CA ALA A 9 8.99 68.51 -9.54
C ALA A 9 8.38 67.24 -10.16
N ALA A 10 8.05 67.31 -11.45
CA ALA A 10 7.55 66.13 -12.18
C ALA A 10 8.60 65.02 -12.27
N LEU A 11 9.86 65.37 -12.54
CA LEU A 11 10.98 64.44 -12.59
C LEU A 11 11.24 63.77 -11.23
N GLU A 12 11.15 64.49 -10.15
CA GLU A 12 11.29 63.92 -8.79
C GLU A 12 10.13 62.97 -8.44
N GLN A 13 8.91 63.28 -8.87
CA GLN A 13 7.77 62.36 -8.72
C GLN A 13 7.95 61.07 -9.53
N GLU A 14 8.42 61.20 -10.76
CA GLU A 14 8.70 60.04 -11.62
C GLU A 14 9.81 59.16 -11.03
N LYS A 15 10.90 59.74 -10.57
CA LYS A 15 11.98 59.00 -9.89
C LYS A 15 11.49 58.27 -8.66
N LYS A 16 10.61 58.89 -7.88
CA LYS A 16 10.00 58.25 -6.71
C LYS A 16 9.12 57.07 -7.11
N ALA A 17 8.27 57.25 -8.14
CA ALA A 17 7.41 56.18 -8.65
C ALA A 17 8.26 54.99 -9.17
N ILE A 18 9.33 55.25 -9.92
CA ILE A 18 10.24 54.22 -10.41
C ILE A 18 10.94 53.48 -9.25
N ALA A 19 11.34 54.21 -8.21
CA ALA A 19 11.96 53.60 -7.03
C ALA A 19 10.97 52.68 -6.28
N GLU A 20 9.71 53.10 -6.15
CA GLU A 20 8.65 52.26 -5.53
C GLU A 20 8.33 51.02 -6.36
N GLU A 21 8.24 51.17 -7.68
CA GLU A 21 8.01 50.07 -8.60
C GLU A 21 9.17 49.05 -8.56
N LYS A 22 10.42 49.56 -8.56
CA LYS A 22 11.59 48.68 -8.44
C LYS A 22 11.62 47.92 -7.15
N ALA A 23 11.27 48.55 -6.02
CA ALA A 23 11.19 47.88 -4.74
C ALA A 23 10.10 46.80 -4.72
N ALA A 24 8.95 47.08 -5.33
CA ALA A 24 7.84 46.09 -5.47
C ALA A 24 8.26 44.89 -6.32
N LEU A 25 8.96 45.12 -7.43
CA LEU A 25 9.49 44.06 -8.31
C LEU A 25 10.55 43.20 -7.61
N GLU A 26 11.42 43.80 -6.81
CA GLU A 26 12.41 43.06 -6.03
C GLU A 26 11.74 42.18 -4.97
N ASN A 27 10.70 42.67 -4.32
CA ASN A 27 9.92 41.88 -3.37
C ASN A 27 9.18 40.71 -4.07
N GLU A 28 8.57 40.95 -5.21
CA GLU A 28 7.90 39.91 -6.01
C GLU A 28 8.91 38.86 -6.48
N LYS A 29 10.07 39.28 -6.96
CA LYS A 29 11.16 38.39 -7.36
C LYS A 29 11.62 37.50 -6.19
N ALA A 30 11.76 38.06 -5.00
CA ALA A 30 12.13 37.31 -3.81
C ALA A 30 11.05 36.28 -3.42
N ALA A 31 9.78 36.67 -3.50
CA ALA A 31 8.65 35.80 -3.24
C ALA A 31 8.57 34.63 -4.25
N LEU A 32 8.78 34.90 -5.53
CA LEU A 32 8.83 33.91 -6.58
C LEU A 32 10.00 32.94 -6.41
N GLN A 33 11.17 33.46 -6.05
CA GLN A 33 12.33 32.61 -5.77
C GLN A 33 12.07 31.67 -4.62
N LYS A 34 11.49 32.16 -3.52
CA LYS A 34 11.09 31.32 -2.38
C LYS A 34 10.12 30.23 -2.78
N LYS A 35 9.11 30.58 -3.57
CA LYS A 35 8.12 29.62 -4.06
C LYS A 35 8.73 28.56 -4.98
N ASN A 36 9.68 28.95 -5.82
CA ASN A 36 10.42 28.02 -6.67
C ASN A 36 11.25 27.03 -5.84
N ASP A 37 11.90 27.51 -4.79
CA ASP A 37 12.68 26.66 -3.89
C ASP A 37 11.77 25.67 -3.13
N GLU A 38 10.60 26.12 -2.66
CA GLU A 38 9.58 25.27 -2.04
C GLU A 38 9.08 24.20 -3.00
N LEU A 39 8.77 24.55 -4.24
CA LEU A 39 8.33 23.61 -5.28
C LEU A 39 9.43 22.61 -5.65
N ALA A 40 10.68 23.03 -5.71
CA ALA A 40 11.80 22.13 -5.96
C ALA A 40 11.96 21.11 -4.83
N GLN A 41 11.79 21.53 -3.58
CA GLN A 41 11.81 20.62 -2.43
C GLN A 41 10.64 19.64 -2.47
N GLU A 42 9.42 20.11 -2.73
CA GLU A 42 8.24 19.27 -2.86
C GLU A 42 8.40 18.22 -3.97
N ASN A 43 8.94 18.63 -5.13
CA ASN A 43 9.23 17.70 -6.22
C ASN A 43 10.26 16.63 -5.82
N ALA A 44 11.31 17.01 -5.09
CA ALA A 44 12.29 16.05 -4.59
C ALA A 44 11.66 15.05 -3.61
N ASP A 45 10.81 15.53 -2.71
CA ASP A 45 10.10 14.68 -1.74
C ASP A 45 9.14 13.72 -2.43
N LEU A 46 8.41 14.18 -3.45
CA LEU A 46 7.51 13.34 -4.26
C LEU A 46 8.27 12.28 -5.06
N GLN A 47 9.42 12.61 -5.62
CA GLN A 47 10.27 11.65 -6.32
C GLN A 47 10.81 10.57 -5.36
N ASP A 48 11.24 10.96 -4.17
CA ASP A 48 11.69 10.01 -3.14
C ASP A 48 10.55 9.08 -2.69
N ALA A 49 9.35 9.63 -2.45
CA ALA A 49 8.17 8.83 -2.14
C ALA A 49 7.80 7.84 -3.27
N LEU A 50 7.93 8.26 -4.53
CA LEU A 50 7.67 7.40 -5.68
C LEU A 50 8.68 6.25 -5.77
N LEU A 51 9.97 6.51 -5.53
CA LEU A 51 11.02 5.49 -5.51
C LEU A 51 10.77 4.47 -4.41
N LYS A 52 10.43 4.92 -3.20
CA LYS A 52 10.07 4.04 -2.08
C LYS A 52 8.86 3.17 -2.38
N ALA A 53 7.84 3.73 -3.02
CA ALA A 53 6.66 2.97 -3.44
C ALA A 53 6.99 1.90 -4.50
N LYS A 54 7.90 2.19 -5.44
CA LYS A 54 8.38 1.22 -6.43
C LYS A 54 9.20 0.11 -5.79
N ASP A 55 10.08 0.43 -4.85
CA ASP A 55 10.88 -0.55 -4.11
C ASP A 55 9.99 -1.49 -3.30
N ASN A 56 8.97 -0.97 -2.63
CA ASN A 56 7.97 -1.77 -1.93
C ASN A 56 7.25 -2.73 -2.87
N LYS A 57 6.83 -2.27 -4.05
CA LYS A 57 6.20 -3.12 -5.07
C LYS A 57 7.15 -4.21 -5.57
N THR A 58 8.42 -3.90 -5.77
CA THR A 58 9.44 -4.88 -6.16
C THR A 58 9.69 -5.90 -5.05
N SER A 59 9.69 -5.47 -3.79
CA SER A 59 9.81 -6.35 -2.62
C SER A 59 8.62 -7.30 -2.48
N LEU A 60 7.40 -6.86 -2.80
CA LEU A 60 6.18 -7.67 -2.83
C LEU A 60 6.29 -8.87 -3.78
N GLN A 61 6.91 -8.71 -4.93
CA GLN A 61 7.14 -9.80 -5.89
C GLN A 61 8.08 -10.89 -5.34
N LYS A 62 8.80 -10.62 -4.25
CA LYS A 62 9.70 -11.56 -3.57
C LYS A 62 9.04 -12.30 -2.42
N VAL A 63 7.82 -11.95 -2.02
CA VAL A 63 7.10 -12.66 -0.98
C VAL A 63 6.59 -13.98 -1.55
N THR A 64 7.16 -15.08 -1.06
CA THR A 64 6.77 -16.43 -1.49
C THR A 64 5.43 -16.83 -0.93
N PRO A 65 4.62 -17.60 -1.68
CA PRO A 65 3.42 -18.23 -1.13
C PRO A 65 3.77 -19.12 0.07
N ALA A 66 2.85 -19.19 1.04
CA ALA A 66 2.99 -20.05 2.20
C ALA A 66 1.74 -20.89 2.41
N ALA A 67 1.93 -22.11 2.90
CA ALA A 67 0.86 -23.04 3.25
C ALA A 67 0.79 -23.23 4.76
N PHE A 68 -0.43 -23.28 5.28
CA PHE A 68 -0.73 -23.52 6.70
C PHE A 68 -1.67 -24.71 6.80
N TYR A 69 -1.37 -25.64 7.70
CA TYR A 69 -2.00 -26.94 7.74
C TYR A 69 -3.02 -27.06 8.88
N PHE A 70 -4.14 -27.68 8.57
CA PHE A 70 -5.21 -27.96 9.52
C PHE A 70 -5.19 -29.44 9.92
N GLU A 71 -5.59 -29.71 11.14
CA GLU A 71 -5.85 -31.08 11.60
C GLU A 71 -7.10 -31.65 10.93
N ILE A 72 -7.22 -32.97 10.93
CA ILE A 72 -8.35 -33.68 10.32
C ILE A 72 -9.67 -33.14 10.87
N GLY A 73 -10.56 -32.76 9.97
CA GLY A 73 -11.88 -32.24 10.30
C GLY A 73 -11.93 -30.88 10.99
N LYS A 74 -10.80 -30.23 11.18
CA LYS A 74 -10.72 -28.90 11.80
C LYS A 74 -10.79 -27.79 10.78
N THR A 75 -11.35 -26.67 11.20
CA THR A 75 -11.48 -25.42 10.44
C THR A 75 -10.71 -24.27 11.07
N THR A 76 -9.99 -24.52 12.14
CA THR A 76 -9.11 -23.57 12.85
C THR A 76 -7.71 -24.16 12.94
N LEU A 77 -6.68 -23.30 12.95
CA LEU A 77 -5.29 -23.72 13.11
C LEU A 77 -5.00 -24.09 14.57
N ASN A 78 -4.11 -25.07 14.76
CA ASN A 78 -3.55 -25.34 16.09
C ASN A 78 -2.58 -24.21 16.49
N ALA A 79 -2.12 -24.21 17.76
CA ALA A 79 -1.26 -23.15 18.27
C ALA A 79 0.06 -23.00 17.49
N LYS A 80 0.65 -24.11 17.04
CA LYS A 80 1.89 -24.10 16.25
C LYS A 80 1.69 -23.44 14.89
N GLU A 81 0.65 -23.84 14.15
CA GLU A 81 0.35 -23.29 12.83
C GLU A 81 -0.16 -21.84 12.93
N ALA A 82 -0.92 -21.50 13.96
CA ALA A 82 -1.33 -20.12 14.22
C ALA A 82 -0.11 -19.21 14.47
N ALA A 83 0.89 -19.67 15.21
CA ALA A 83 2.13 -18.93 15.42
C ALA A 83 2.94 -18.75 14.13
N ARG A 84 2.99 -19.78 13.27
CA ARG A 84 3.62 -19.69 11.94
C ARG A 84 2.91 -18.68 11.04
N LEU A 85 1.59 -18.67 11.06
CA LEU A 85 0.78 -17.71 10.30
C LEU A 85 1.04 -16.27 10.76
N GLU A 86 1.05 -16.05 12.08
CA GLU A 86 1.34 -14.72 12.65
C GLU A 86 2.73 -14.23 12.24
N LEU A 87 3.75 -15.08 12.35
CA LEU A 87 5.11 -14.74 11.92
C LEU A 87 5.17 -14.39 10.42
N TYR A 88 4.56 -15.21 9.58
CA TYR A 88 4.52 -14.98 8.14
C TYR A 88 3.81 -13.66 7.79
N LEU A 89 2.63 -13.42 8.36
CA LEU A 89 1.86 -12.20 8.10
C LEU A 89 2.53 -10.95 8.64
N SER A 90 3.22 -11.03 9.77
CA SER A 90 3.98 -9.89 10.31
C SER A 90 5.09 -9.41 9.36
N HIS A 91 5.66 -10.31 8.57
CA HIS A 91 6.65 -9.98 7.54
C HIS A 91 6.01 -9.58 6.20
N ALA A 92 4.92 -10.23 5.80
CA ALA A 92 4.31 -10.02 4.49
C ALA A 92 3.40 -8.79 4.42
N ILE A 93 2.58 -8.54 5.44
CA ILE A 93 1.55 -7.49 5.43
C ILE A 93 2.10 -6.08 5.21
N PRO A 94 3.25 -5.66 5.76
CA PRO A 94 3.79 -4.33 5.49
C PRO A 94 4.01 -4.04 4.01
N TYR A 95 4.24 -5.07 3.20
CA TYR A 95 4.44 -4.94 1.75
C TYR A 95 3.15 -5.02 0.93
N VAL A 96 2.08 -5.67 1.43
CA VAL A 96 0.84 -5.91 0.68
C VAL A 96 -0.25 -4.88 0.94
N LYS A 97 -0.13 -4.12 2.00
CA LYS A 97 -1.15 -3.14 2.40
C LYS A 97 -1.33 -2.06 1.33
N GLY A 98 -2.48 -2.06 0.67
CA GLY A 98 -2.98 -1.00 -0.21
C GLY A 98 -3.18 -1.34 -1.69
N LYS A 99 -2.42 -2.25 -2.32
CA LYS A 99 -2.47 -2.42 -3.80
C LYS A 99 -2.32 -3.84 -4.32
N THR A 100 -1.97 -4.81 -3.49
CA THR A 100 -1.71 -6.18 -3.94
C THR A 100 -2.89 -7.07 -3.63
N LEU A 101 -3.27 -7.89 -4.59
CA LEU A 101 -4.30 -8.90 -4.37
C LEU A 101 -3.74 -10.03 -3.51
N THR A 102 -4.41 -10.32 -2.41
CA THR A 102 -4.11 -11.47 -1.56
C THR A 102 -5.01 -12.63 -1.96
N VAL A 103 -4.42 -13.70 -2.44
CA VAL A 103 -5.15 -14.92 -2.82
C VAL A 103 -5.06 -15.92 -1.68
N VAL A 104 -6.22 -16.35 -1.21
CA VAL A 104 -6.36 -17.32 -0.13
C VAL A 104 -7.09 -18.55 -0.67
N THR A 105 -6.39 -19.68 -0.78
CA THR A 105 -6.96 -20.94 -1.28
C THR A 105 -7.12 -21.92 -0.13
N GLY A 106 -8.36 -22.15 0.28
CA GLY A 106 -8.71 -23.18 1.25
C GLY A 106 -8.82 -24.54 0.57
N SER A 107 -8.21 -25.57 1.16
CA SER A 107 -8.17 -26.92 0.58
C SER A 107 -8.72 -27.98 1.53
N ALA A 108 -9.31 -29.02 0.97
CA ALA A 108 -9.64 -30.27 1.65
C ALA A 108 -9.19 -31.46 0.81
N ASP A 109 -8.78 -32.55 1.46
CA ASP A 109 -8.43 -33.77 0.74
C ASP A 109 -9.68 -34.60 0.37
N LYS A 110 -9.62 -35.24 -0.79
CA LYS A 110 -10.72 -36.07 -1.31
C LYS A 110 -10.79 -37.45 -0.64
N SER A 111 -9.72 -37.91 -0.05
CA SER A 111 -9.61 -39.27 0.47
C SER A 111 -10.35 -39.49 1.80
N THR A 112 -10.69 -38.39 2.49
CA THR A 112 -11.41 -38.43 3.76
C THR A 112 -12.71 -37.63 3.70
N GLY A 113 -13.79 -38.20 4.24
CA GLY A 113 -15.09 -37.56 4.32
C GLY A 113 -15.90 -37.57 3.02
N SER A 114 -17.08 -36.96 3.07
CA SER A 114 -17.97 -36.82 1.90
C SER A 114 -17.60 -35.58 1.07
N ALA A 115 -18.07 -35.53 -0.17
CA ALA A 115 -17.86 -34.37 -1.06
C ALA A 115 -18.38 -33.04 -0.45
N GLU A 116 -19.57 -33.10 0.15
CA GLU A 116 -20.19 -31.96 0.83
C GLU A 116 -19.36 -31.49 2.03
N ARG A 117 -18.87 -32.45 2.82
CA ARG A 117 -18.02 -32.15 3.98
C ARG A 117 -16.70 -31.52 3.54
N ASN A 118 -16.09 -32.02 2.51
CA ASN A 118 -14.82 -31.48 1.98
C ASN A 118 -14.99 -30.09 1.39
N GLN A 119 -16.08 -29.83 0.70
CA GLN A 119 -16.42 -28.50 0.23
C GLN A 119 -16.62 -27.53 1.39
N TYR A 120 -17.34 -27.94 2.42
CA TYR A 120 -17.50 -27.15 3.65
C TYR A 120 -16.17 -26.85 4.33
N LEU A 121 -15.30 -27.85 4.50
CA LEU A 121 -13.99 -27.67 5.15
C LEU A 121 -13.09 -26.72 4.36
N SER A 122 -13.02 -26.86 3.04
CA SER A 122 -12.19 -25.98 2.19
C SER A 122 -12.65 -24.52 2.28
N GLN A 123 -13.96 -24.31 2.24
CA GLN A 123 -14.54 -22.97 2.36
C GLN A 123 -14.31 -22.37 3.76
N LYS A 124 -14.55 -23.13 4.82
CA LYS A 124 -14.37 -22.65 6.20
C LYS A 124 -12.91 -22.37 6.55
N ARG A 125 -11.98 -23.14 6.00
CA ARG A 125 -10.54 -22.87 6.14
C ARG A 125 -10.13 -21.57 5.48
N ALA A 126 -10.62 -21.28 4.27
CA ALA A 126 -10.40 -20.01 3.62
C ALA A 126 -11.01 -18.83 4.39
N GLU A 127 -12.25 -18.99 4.89
CA GLU A 127 -12.92 -17.97 5.71
C GLU A 127 -12.18 -17.68 7.02
N TYR A 128 -11.62 -18.71 7.66
CA TYR A 128 -10.84 -18.56 8.88
C TYR A 128 -9.64 -17.62 8.67
N ILE A 129 -8.90 -17.82 7.58
CA ILE A 129 -7.77 -16.95 7.23
C ILE A 129 -8.26 -15.56 6.82
N LYS A 130 -9.36 -15.46 6.08
CA LYS A 130 -9.99 -14.18 5.72
C LYS A 130 -10.29 -13.34 6.95
N ASP A 131 -10.92 -13.93 7.96
CA ASP A 131 -11.30 -13.22 9.17
C ASP A 131 -10.08 -12.67 9.91
N ILE A 132 -8.99 -13.43 9.95
CA ILE A 132 -7.73 -12.98 10.52
C ILE A 132 -7.15 -11.80 9.73
N LEU A 133 -7.08 -11.91 8.40
CA LEU A 133 -6.53 -10.86 7.52
C LEU A 133 -7.31 -9.55 7.63
N VAL A 134 -8.64 -9.63 7.68
CA VAL A 134 -9.51 -8.45 7.74
C VAL A 134 -9.54 -7.86 9.14
N GLN A 135 -9.74 -8.67 10.18
CA GLN A 135 -9.97 -8.20 11.55
C GLN A 135 -8.68 -7.86 12.29
N GLU A 136 -7.64 -8.66 12.14
CA GLU A 136 -6.38 -8.47 12.87
C GLU A 136 -5.35 -7.64 12.10
N TYR A 137 -5.32 -7.77 10.78
CA TYR A 137 -4.33 -7.09 9.93
C TYR A 137 -4.91 -5.93 9.12
N GLY A 138 -6.21 -5.72 9.15
CA GLY A 138 -6.86 -4.56 8.53
C GLY A 138 -6.87 -4.55 7.01
N LEU A 139 -6.75 -5.71 6.36
CA LEU A 139 -6.91 -5.82 4.91
C LEU A 139 -8.37 -5.60 4.50
N SER A 140 -8.57 -4.95 3.38
CA SER A 140 -9.89 -4.82 2.76
C SER A 140 -10.32 -6.16 2.16
N VAL A 141 -11.60 -6.49 2.28
CA VAL A 141 -12.18 -7.67 1.61
C VAL A 141 -11.98 -7.61 0.09
N ASP A 142 -12.01 -6.41 -0.49
CA ASP A 142 -11.81 -6.21 -1.93
C ASP A 142 -10.38 -6.51 -2.40
N GLN A 143 -9.42 -6.55 -1.47
CA GLN A 143 -8.03 -6.92 -1.73
C GLN A 143 -7.77 -8.42 -1.61
N CYS A 144 -8.77 -9.19 -1.22
CA CYS A 144 -8.66 -10.62 -1.00
C CYS A 144 -9.50 -11.38 -2.02
N ASP A 145 -8.90 -12.39 -2.63
CA ASP A 145 -9.59 -13.37 -3.49
C ASP A 145 -9.59 -14.73 -2.76
N PHE A 146 -10.77 -15.27 -2.54
CA PHE A 146 -10.96 -16.51 -1.80
C PHE A 146 -11.30 -17.62 -2.76
N ARG A 147 -10.48 -18.67 -2.75
CA ARG A 147 -10.63 -19.84 -3.60
C ARG A 147 -10.74 -21.10 -2.74
N THR A 148 -11.41 -22.09 -3.26
CA THR A 148 -11.49 -23.44 -2.66
C THR A 148 -10.90 -24.47 -3.60
N ASN A 149 -10.28 -25.50 -3.03
CA ASN A 149 -9.70 -26.59 -3.79
C ASN A 149 -9.90 -27.93 -3.09
N ILE A 150 -10.22 -28.96 -3.86
CA ILE A 150 -10.30 -30.33 -3.38
C ILE A 150 -9.13 -31.10 -3.98
N VAL A 151 -8.21 -31.52 -3.12
CA VAL A 151 -7.00 -32.24 -3.52
C VAL A 151 -7.32 -33.70 -3.72
N ALA A 152 -7.26 -34.18 -4.97
CA ALA A 152 -7.64 -35.50 -5.37
C ALA A 152 -6.56 -36.56 -5.14
N GLU A 153 -5.29 -36.14 -5.24
CA GLU A 153 -4.13 -37.05 -5.20
C GLU A 153 -3.02 -36.44 -4.34
N GLY A 154 -2.18 -37.30 -3.80
CA GLY A 154 -1.03 -36.91 -2.97
C GLY A 154 -1.24 -37.17 -1.49
N ASP A 155 -0.37 -36.62 -0.67
CA ASP A 155 -0.46 -36.73 0.79
C ASP A 155 -1.73 -36.03 1.31
N PRO A 156 -2.61 -36.70 2.03
CA PRO A 156 -3.80 -36.06 2.60
C PRO A 156 -3.52 -34.86 3.48
N ALA A 157 -2.36 -34.82 4.13
CA ALA A 157 -1.94 -33.67 4.92
C ALA A 157 -1.84 -32.38 4.07
N LEU A 158 -1.37 -32.48 2.83
CA LEU A 158 -1.28 -31.35 1.89
C LEU A 158 -2.66 -30.84 1.47
N GLY A 159 -3.66 -31.73 1.44
CA GLY A 159 -5.05 -31.37 1.17
C GLY A 159 -5.73 -30.64 2.33
N ARG A 160 -5.17 -30.68 3.52
CA ARG A 160 -5.72 -29.99 4.70
C ARG A 160 -5.01 -28.67 4.95
N SER A 161 -5.01 -27.80 3.97
CA SER A 161 -4.21 -26.57 4.02
C SER A 161 -4.98 -25.33 3.57
N VAL A 162 -4.44 -24.19 3.92
CA VAL A 162 -4.71 -22.90 3.27
C VAL A 162 -3.39 -22.38 2.70
N ILE A 163 -3.41 -21.99 1.43
CA ILE A 163 -2.28 -21.36 0.75
C ILE A 163 -2.58 -19.88 0.62
N ILE A 164 -1.65 -19.06 1.07
CA ILE A 164 -1.69 -17.60 0.93
C ILE A 164 -0.65 -17.20 -0.11
N SER A 165 -1.07 -16.50 -1.13
CA SER A 165 -0.19 -15.91 -2.15
C SER A 165 -0.57 -14.47 -2.42
N PHE A 166 0.37 -13.71 -2.97
CA PHE A 166 0.20 -12.29 -3.28
C PHE A 166 0.48 -12.07 -4.77
N GLU A 167 -0.49 -11.43 -5.46
CA GLU A 167 -0.44 -11.15 -6.90
C GLU A 167 -0.42 -9.67 -7.23
#